data_2abb9d3609610aa207a0d67b5b143b5d
#
_entry.id   2abb9d3609610aa207a0d67b5b143b5d
#
_cell.length_a   1.000
_cell.length_b   1.000
_cell.length_c   1.000
_cell.angle_alpha   90.00
_cell.angle_beta   90.00
_cell.angle_gamma   90.00
#
_symmetry.space_group_name_H-M   'P 1'
#
loop_
_entity.id
_entity.type
_entity.pdbx_description
1 polymer ?
#
loop_
_entity_poly.entity_id
_entity_poly.type
_entity_poly.pdbx_seq_one_letter_code
_entity_poly.pdbx_strand_id
1 'polypeptide(L)'
;MAEKRTLDLLKESFDLSKRRKFDVTDNNGNVVVGLYFKAITRADRARATQRAGSDDPLIVSTHMLCQLAEKEDGTKAFHPADFANLQNELPEAVLNQIELFLFGVNESATIDNAKES
;
A
#
# COMPACT_ATOMS: atom_id res chain seq x y z
N MET A 1 28.35 14.66 23.89
CA MET A 1 27.09 14.13 23.43
C MET A 1 27.02 14.17 21.91
N ALA A 2 26.72 13.06 21.32
CA ALA A 2 26.68 12.98 19.88
C ALA A 2 25.40 13.61 19.35
N GLU A 3 25.53 14.39 18.31
CA GLU A 3 24.37 14.90 17.61
C GLU A 3 23.77 13.79 16.77
N LYS A 4 22.48 13.84 16.60
CA LYS A 4 21.80 12.89 15.74
C LYS A 4 22.11 13.20 14.31
N ARG A 5 22.37 12.15 13.56
CA ARG A 5 22.60 12.29 12.13
C ARG A 5 21.28 12.58 11.43
N THR A 6 21.37 13.22 10.27
CA THR A 6 20.21 13.50 9.46
C THR A 6 19.37 12.25 9.23
N LEU A 7 20.03 11.12 8.93
CA LEU A 7 19.33 9.87 8.72
C LEU A 7 18.51 9.47 9.94
N ASP A 8 19.07 9.63 11.14
CA ASP A 8 18.36 9.26 12.36
C ASP A 8 17.13 10.13 12.57
N LEU A 9 17.25 11.42 12.27
CA LEU A 9 16.11 12.32 12.39
C LEU A 9 15.00 11.93 11.41
N LEU A 10 15.37 11.56 10.20
CA LEU A 10 14.39 11.12 9.21
C LEU A 10 13.71 9.85 9.66
N LYS A 11 14.48 8.88 10.17
CA LYS A 11 13.90 7.61 10.60
C LYS A 11 12.94 7.80 11.75
N GLU A 12 13.24 8.72 12.66
CA GLU A 12 12.35 8.99 13.77
C GLU A 12 11.06 9.64 13.32
N SER A 13 11.16 10.49 12.30
CA SER A 13 9.98 11.20 11.81
C SER A 13 9.07 10.32 10.98
N PHE A 14 9.63 9.31 10.33
CA PHE A 14 8.88 8.45 9.40
C PHE A 14 8.95 7.02 9.87
N ASP A 15 8.22 6.73 10.94
CA ASP A 15 8.25 5.44 11.62
C ASP A 15 7.65 4.35 10.72
N LEU A 16 8.50 3.40 10.33
CA LEU A 16 8.06 2.32 9.46
C LEU A 16 7.19 1.30 10.17
N SER A 17 7.15 1.33 11.50
CA SER A 17 6.34 0.38 12.24
C SER A 17 4.87 0.78 12.27
N LYS A 18 4.56 2.03 11.98
CA LYS A 18 3.18 2.48 12.00
C LYS A 18 2.42 1.91 10.82
N ARG A 19 1.20 1.48 11.09
CA ARG A 19 0.35 0.93 10.06
C ARG A 19 -0.85 1.83 9.85
N ARG A 20 -1.29 1.93 8.60
CA ARG A 20 -2.50 2.65 8.23
C ARG A 20 -3.56 1.62 7.86
N LYS A 21 -4.79 1.89 8.25
CA LYS A 21 -5.89 0.99 7.97
C LYS A 21 -6.70 1.52 6.80
N PHE A 22 -7.03 0.64 5.89
CA PHE A 22 -7.93 0.94 4.79
C PHE A 22 -9.11 0.00 4.85
N ASP A 23 -10.31 0.55 4.99
CA ASP A 23 -11.54 -0.25 5.00
C ASP A 23 -12.03 -0.37 3.56
N VAL A 24 -12.06 -1.60 3.06
CA VAL A 24 -12.62 -1.87 1.75
C VAL A 24 -14.13 -1.97 1.93
N THR A 25 -14.88 -1.14 1.21
CA THR A 25 -16.33 -1.12 1.34
C THR A 25 -16.97 -1.62 0.07
N ASP A 26 -18.18 -2.18 0.21
CA ASP A 26 -18.95 -2.61 -0.94
C ASP A 26 -19.78 -1.45 -1.48
N ASN A 27 -20.60 -1.73 -2.48
CA ASN A 27 -21.38 -0.70 -3.14
C ASN A 27 -22.43 -0.08 -2.23
N ASN A 28 -22.74 -0.75 -1.13
CA ASN A 28 -23.74 -0.25 -0.17
C ASN A 28 -23.07 0.49 0.99
N GLY A 29 -21.75 0.65 0.95
CA GLY A 29 -21.04 1.34 2.00
C GLY A 29 -20.67 0.48 3.19
N ASN A 30 -20.93 -0.82 3.12
CA ASN A 30 -20.57 -1.73 4.22
C ASN A 30 -19.13 -2.15 4.12
N VAL A 31 -18.44 -2.20 5.26
CA VAL A 31 -17.05 -2.62 5.29
C VAL A 31 -16.98 -4.12 5.05
N VAL A 32 -16.25 -4.50 4.01
CA VAL A 32 -16.03 -5.91 3.68
C VAL A 32 -14.85 -6.45 4.48
N VAL A 33 -13.75 -5.69 4.49
CA VAL A 33 -12.53 -6.11 5.18
C VAL A 33 -11.68 -4.88 5.42
N GLY A 34 -10.91 -4.91 6.50
CA GLY A 34 -9.93 -3.88 6.78
C GLY A 34 -8.55 -4.41 6.46
N LEU A 35 -7.78 -3.63 5.73
CA LEU A 35 -6.41 -3.98 5.36
C LEU A 35 -5.47 -2.99 6.04
N TYR A 36 -4.31 -3.49 6.46
CA TYR A 36 -3.33 -2.70 7.19
C TYR A 36 -2.04 -2.63 6.40
N PHE A 37 -1.45 -1.45 6.34
CA PHE A 37 -0.26 -1.21 5.53
C PHE A 37 0.76 -0.40 6.29
N LYS A 38 2.02 -0.81 6.22
CA LYS A 38 3.14 0.03 6.63
C LYS A 38 3.57 0.88 5.45
N ALA A 39 4.37 1.90 5.72
CA ALA A 39 4.91 2.72 4.65
C ALA A 39 5.77 1.88 3.72
N ILE A 40 5.71 2.19 2.43
CA ILE A 40 6.47 1.46 1.42
C ILE A 40 7.87 2.04 1.33
N THR A 41 8.85 1.16 1.21
CA THR A 41 10.22 1.58 0.94
C THR A 41 10.57 1.27 -0.52
N ARG A 42 11.66 1.86 -0.99
CA ARG A 42 12.14 1.53 -2.34
C ARG A 42 12.56 0.07 -2.44
N ALA A 43 13.06 -0.50 -1.34
CA ALA A 43 13.41 -1.90 -1.31
C ALA A 43 12.18 -2.78 -1.52
N ASP A 44 11.04 -2.38 -0.94
CA ASP A 44 9.78 -3.11 -1.15
C ASP A 44 9.41 -3.12 -2.63
N ARG A 45 9.53 -1.95 -3.27
CA ARG A 45 9.20 -1.85 -4.69
C ARG A 45 10.15 -2.69 -5.55
N ALA A 46 11.42 -2.68 -5.22
CA ALA A 46 12.40 -3.46 -5.96
C ALA A 46 12.10 -4.95 -5.87
N ARG A 47 11.73 -5.42 -4.69
CA ARG A 47 11.38 -6.83 -4.52
C ARG A 47 10.13 -7.19 -5.33
N ALA A 48 9.15 -6.29 -5.34
CA ALA A 48 7.93 -6.55 -6.10
C ALA A 48 8.21 -6.56 -7.60
N THR A 49 9.03 -5.64 -8.08
CA THR A 49 9.41 -5.60 -9.49
C THR A 49 10.13 -6.88 -9.90
N GLN A 50 11.04 -7.34 -9.06
CA GLN A 50 11.77 -8.57 -9.34
C GLN A 50 10.84 -9.77 -9.35
N ARG A 51 9.94 -9.84 -8.40
CA ARG A 51 8.98 -10.94 -8.31
C ARG A 51 8.02 -10.93 -9.50
N ALA A 52 7.63 -9.74 -9.93
CA ALA A 52 6.73 -9.59 -11.06
C ALA A 52 7.38 -9.98 -12.38
N GLY A 53 8.70 -9.85 -12.46
CA GLY A 53 9.40 -10.04 -13.73
C GLY A 53 9.01 -9.00 -14.77
N SER A 54 8.54 -7.84 -14.33
CA SER A 54 8.03 -6.80 -15.19
C SER A 54 8.09 -5.48 -14.45
N ASP A 55 8.24 -4.39 -15.16
CA ASP A 55 8.15 -3.05 -14.55
C ASP A 55 6.82 -2.37 -14.87
N ASP A 56 5.87 -3.11 -15.42
CA ASP A 56 4.52 -2.58 -15.65
C ASP A 56 3.90 -2.21 -14.31
N PRO A 57 3.53 -0.93 -14.13
CA PRO A 57 3.02 -0.49 -12.82
C PRO A 57 1.79 -1.26 -12.36
N LEU A 58 0.92 -1.68 -13.27
CA LEU A 58 -0.28 -2.41 -12.88
C LEU A 58 0.03 -3.81 -12.38
N ILE A 59 1.13 -4.39 -12.87
CA ILE A 59 1.55 -5.71 -12.41
C ILE A 59 2.32 -5.58 -11.10
N VAL A 60 3.25 -4.62 -11.05
CA VAL A 60 4.08 -4.42 -9.87
C VAL A 60 3.24 -4.03 -8.66
N SER A 61 2.25 -3.15 -8.83
CA SER A 61 1.46 -2.69 -7.71
C SER A 61 0.64 -3.82 -7.10
N THR A 62 0.13 -4.73 -7.89
CA THR A 62 -0.62 -5.86 -7.36
C THR A 62 0.32 -6.84 -6.63
N HIS A 63 1.53 -7.03 -7.14
CA HIS A 63 2.52 -7.82 -6.41
C HIS A 63 2.87 -7.18 -5.08
N MET A 64 2.99 -5.85 -5.04
CA MET A 64 3.25 -5.15 -3.79
C MET A 64 2.09 -5.34 -2.81
N LEU A 65 0.88 -5.31 -3.31
CA LEU A 65 -0.29 -5.53 -2.47
C LEU A 65 -0.23 -6.91 -1.82
N CYS A 66 0.03 -7.95 -2.59
CA CYS A 66 0.15 -9.31 -2.04
C CYS A 66 1.29 -9.43 -1.04
N GLN A 67 2.34 -8.67 -1.25
CA GLN A 67 3.54 -8.73 -0.42
C GLN A 67 3.35 -7.99 0.91
N LEU A 68 2.61 -6.89 0.91
CA LEU A 68 2.64 -5.94 2.02
C LEU A 68 1.33 -5.84 2.80
N ALA A 69 0.19 -6.17 2.22
CA ALA A 69 -1.08 -6.03 2.93
C ALA A 69 -1.15 -6.99 4.10
N GLU A 70 -1.63 -6.50 5.25
CA GLU A 70 -1.70 -7.27 6.47
C GLU A 70 -3.10 -7.24 7.03
N LYS A 71 -3.42 -8.28 7.81
CA LYS A 71 -4.60 -8.27 8.65
C LYS A 71 -4.30 -7.51 9.93
N GLU A 72 -5.34 -7.32 10.73
CA GLU A 72 -5.17 -6.57 11.98
C GLU A 72 -4.10 -7.19 12.87
N ASP A 73 -4.01 -8.51 12.88
CA ASP A 73 -3.05 -9.22 13.73
C ASP A 73 -1.63 -9.23 13.17
N GLY A 74 -1.39 -8.59 12.03
CA GLY A 74 -0.07 -8.49 11.44
C GLY A 74 0.28 -9.61 10.49
N THR A 75 -0.60 -10.61 10.32
CA THR A 75 -0.34 -11.66 9.34
C THR A 75 -0.70 -11.16 7.94
N LYS A 76 -0.16 -11.82 6.93
CA LYS A 76 -0.40 -11.40 5.54
C LYS A 76 -1.86 -11.57 5.18
N ALA A 77 -2.43 -10.54 4.55
CA ALA A 77 -3.80 -10.58 4.08
C ALA A 77 -3.95 -11.43 2.82
N PHE A 78 -2.91 -11.47 2.00
CA PHE A 78 -2.95 -12.18 0.73
C PHE A 78 -1.81 -13.16 0.63
N HIS A 79 -2.10 -14.26 -0.07
CA HIS A 79 -1.08 -15.21 -0.45
C HIS A 79 -0.50 -14.79 -1.81
N PRO A 80 0.77 -15.07 -2.10
CA PRO A 80 1.32 -14.71 -3.41
C PRO A 80 0.50 -15.29 -4.56
N ALA A 81 -0.13 -16.44 -4.35
CA ALA A 81 -0.97 -17.06 -5.39
C ALA A 81 -2.24 -16.26 -5.67
N ASP A 82 -2.60 -15.31 -4.81
CA ASP A 82 -3.79 -14.50 -5.02
C ASP A 82 -3.62 -13.46 -6.12
N PHE A 83 -2.39 -13.26 -6.61
CA PHE A 83 -2.13 -12.24 -7.62
C PHE A 83 -3.06 -12.36 -8.82
N ALA A 84 -3.16 -13.56 -9.37
CA ALA A 84 -3.98 -13.75 -10.57
C ALA A 84 -5.46 -13.48 -10.27
N ASN A 85 -5.92 -13.88 -9.11
CA ASN A 85 -7.31 -13.67 -8.74
C ASN A 85 -7.59 -12.20 -8.53
N LEU A 86 -6.67 -11.47 -7.91
CA LEU A 86 -6.84 -10.03 -7.74
C LEU A 86 -6.94 -9.32 -9.10
N GLN A 87 -6.10 -9.73 -10.05
CA GLN A 87 -6.09 -9.12 -11.36
C GLN A 87 -7.35 -9.45 -12.15
N ASN A 88 -7.89 -10.65 -11.99
CA ASN A 88 -8.95 -11.13 -12.86
C ASN A 88 -10.33 -11.11 -12.23
N GLU A 89 -10.43 -11.08 -10.90
CA GLU A 89 -11.70 -11.28 -10.23
C GLU A 89 -12.17 -10.10 -9.41
N LEU A 90 -11.36 -9.07 -9.24
CA LEU A 90 -11.81 -7.85 -8.58
C LEU A 90 -12.07 -6.76 -9.61
N PRO A 91 -13.10 -5.94 -9.39
CA PRO A 91 -13.27 -4.77 -10.24
C PRO A 91 -12.04 -3.89 -10.20
N GLU A 92 -11.67 -3.36 -11.35
CA GLU A 92 -10.48 -2.53 -11.43
C GLU A 92 -10.54 -1.34 -10.49
N ALA A 93 -11.72 -0.73 -10.35
CA ALA A 93 -11.87 0.43 -9.48
C ALA A 93 -11.55 0.08 -8.03
N VAL A 94 -11.97 -1.10 -7.59
CA VAL A 94 -11.71 -1.53 -6.22
C VAL A 94 -10.22 -1.78 -6.02
N LEU A 95 -9.62 -2.50 -6.95
CA LEU A 95 -8.20 -2.81 -6.84
C LEU A 95 -7.36 -1.53 -6.88
N ASN A 96 -7.73 -0.58 -7.74
CA ASN A 96 -7.04 0.70 -7.82
C ASN A 96 -7.11 1.46 -6.50
N GLN A 97 -8.27 1.48 -5.85
CA GLN A 97 -8.40 2.18 -4.57
C GLN A 97 -7.49 1.60 -3.52
N ILE A 98 -7.43 0.27 -3.46
CA ILE A 98 -6.57 -0.38 -2.47
C ILE A 98 -5.12 -0.07 -2.77
N GLU A 99 -4.71 -0.13 -4.02
CA GLU A 99 -3.32 0.10 -4.39
C GLU A 99 -2.91 1.55 -4.20
N LEU A 100 -3.80 2.49 -4.48
CA LEU A 100 -3.51 3.89 -4.23
C LEU A 100 -3.30 4.14 -2.75
N PHE A 101 -4.11 3.52 -1.91
CA PHE A 101 -3.92 3.65 -0.48
C PHE A 101 -2.59 3.04 -0.06
N LEU A 102 -2.26 1.88 -0.62
CA LEU A 102 -0.99 1.21 -0.34
C LEU A 102 0.18 2.14 -0.62
N PHE A 103 0.14 2.85 -1.75
CA PHE A 103 1.23 3.75 -2.13
C PHE A 103 1.23 5.05 -1.33
N GLY A 104 0.26 5.23 -0.47
CA GLY A 104 0.19 6.44 0.31
C GLY A 104 -0.35 7.63 -0.46
N VAL A 105 -0.94 7.38 -1.61
CA VAL A 105 -1.61 8.44 -2.36
C VAL A 105 -2.89 8.73 -1.62
N ASN A 106 -2.93 9.89 -1.01
CA ASN A 106 -4.04 10.27 -0.16
C ASN A 106 -4.92 11.24 -0.92
N GLU A 107 -6.15 10.84 -1.17
CA GLU A 107 -7.06 11.69 -1.91
C GLU A 107 -7.26 13.04 -1.25
N SER A 108 -7.34 13.03 0.08
CA SER A 108 -7.53 14.30 0.77
C SER A 108 -6.39 15.26 0.49
N ALA A 109 -5.16 14.79 0.64
CA ALA A 109 -4.01 15.63 0.38
C ALA A 109 -3.96 16.05 -1.08
N THR A 110 -4.24 15.09 -1.96
CA THR A 110 -4.22 15.37 -3.39
C THR A 110 -5.28 16.39 -3.76
N ILE A 111 -6.47 16.22 -3.22
CA ILE A 111 -7.58 17.12 -3.48
C ILE A 111 -7.26 18.51 -2.97
N ASP A 112 -6.70 18.60 -1.79
CA ASP A 112 -6.34 19.90 -1.23
C ASP A 112 -5.36 20.63 -2.14
N ASN A 113 -4.36 19.91 -2.62
CA ASN A 113 -3.40 20.50 -3.55
C ASN A 113 -4.08 20.96 -4.81
N ALA A 114 -4.99 20.17 -5.31
CA ALA A 114 -5.70 20.51 -6.53
C ALA A 114 -6.55 21.75 -6.33
N LYS A 115 -7.19 21.87 -5.18
CA LYS A 115 -8.04 23.01 -4.91
C LYS A 115 -7.27 24.30 -4.89
N GLU A 116 -6.04 24.23 -4.48
CA GLU A 116 -5.23 25.44 -4.35
C GLU A 116 -4.62 25.87 -5.66
N SER A 117 -4.65 25.02 -6.61
CA SER A 117 -4.08 25.32 -7.90
C SER A 117 -4.99 26.17 -8.75
#